data_6a1e2e79364c12e2599edf48425684b1
#
_entry.id   6a1e2e79364c12e2599edf48425684b1
#
_cell.length_a   1.000
_cell.length_b   1.000
_cell.length_c   1.000
_cell.angle_alpha   90.00
_cell.angle_beta   90.00
_cell.angle_gamma   90.00
#
_symmetry.space_group_name_H-M   'P 1'
#
loop_
_entity.id
_entity.type
_entity.pdbx_description
1 polymer ?
#
loop_
_entity_poly.entity_id
_entity_poly.type
_entity_poly.pdbx_seq_one_letter_code
_entity_poly.pdbx_strand_id
1 'polypeptide(L)'
;MSIGGDWQKRRVGNLEGLGGIDRRTFVKLSGMSAAALIFGLGPFTEEAVARTRFSDYPFSLGVASGDPLPSGVVLWTRLAPNPLAEDGKGGMPPLKVPVYWEVAEDERFRKVVRRGKGFARPELAHSLHVEVRGLKPAREYFYRFRAGSELSPTGRTKTAPVPGASVGALAFAFASCQMYEHGYYTAYRRMSEEDLDLVVHLGDYIYEYGPNEYVAQSGNVRTHNSPEIFTLSEYRNRHALYKTDEDLQAAHAAFPWIVTWDDHEVENNYADEVSEVDSEPDQDPVVFLGRRAAAYQAYYEHMPLRRASVPTGPDMLLYRRVTYGDLAEFNVLDTRQYRDDQATSDPERQDPSRTITGEEQEQWLFNGLATSRAHWKVLAQQVFFAKREPDEGESYSMDAWDGYLGSRNRVLKFIQDQRIANPIVLTGDVHNNWAAELKANFDHPNSETLGVEFIGTSITSGGDGAATPGPDQQAILEENPHIRFFNGQRGYVRCRLRPELWRTDYRVLPYVKEPGAPIYTKASFAVEAGRPGLQVVSETAVPSRASSLIESDAKRIRAQESADERRRGGRR
;
A
#
# COMPACT_ATOMS: atom_id res chain seq x y z
N MET A 1 3.02 -23.29 -32.47
CA MET A 1 4.40 -23.74 -32.31
C MET A 1 4.95 -22.97 -31.13
N SER A 2 5.36 -23.70 -30.09
CA SER A 2 5.74 -23.18 -28.77
C SER A 2 7.06 -22.41 -28.84
N ILE A 3 7.03 -21.11 -28.49
CA ILE A 3 8.21 -20.33 -28.16
C ILE A 3 7.98 -19.71 -26.78
N GLY A 4 7.99 -20.54 -25.80
CA GLY A 4 7.88 -20.12 -24.40
C GLY A 4 8.81 -20.99 -23.56
N GLY A 5 10.07 -20.62 -23.40
CA GLY A 5 10.93 -21.47 -22.59
C GLY A 5 12.36 -21.03 -22.32
N ASP A 6 12.82 -19.87 -22.75
CA ASP A 6 14.27 -19.62 -22.69
C ASP A 6 14.73 -18.42 -21.82
N TRP A 7 13.83 -17.58 -21.37
CA TRP A 7 14.18 -16.40 -20.57
C TRP A 7 14.51 -16.73 -19.10
N GLN A 8 13.84 -17.72 -18.52
CA GLN A 8 14.13 -18.13 -17.13
C GLN A 8 15.48 -18.84 -16.94
N LYS A 9 16.10 -19.32 -18.01
CA LYS A 9 17.38 -20.06 -17.91
C LYS A 9 18.63 -19.18 -17.99
N ARG A 10 18.54 -17.96 -18.49
CA ARG A 10 19.70 -17.06 -18.64
C ARG A 10 20.04 -16.23 -17.39
N ARG A 11 19.05 -15.96 -16.52
CA ARG A 11 19.23 -15.10 -15.32
C ARG A 11 19.75 -15.82 -14.06
N VAL A 12 19.83 -17.13 -14.02
CA VAL A 12 20.16 -17.90 -12.80
C VAL A 12 21.66 -18.15 -12.63
N GLY A 13 22.50 -17.71 -13.54
CA GLY A 13 23.89 -18.22 -13.63
C GLY A 13 24.94 -17.60 -12.69
N ASN A 14 24.76 -16.42 -12.12
CA ASN A 14 25.90 -15.70 -11.52
C ASN A 14 25.65 -14.96 -10.18
N LEU A 15 24.62 -15.28 -9.41
CA LEU A 15 24.32 -14.56 -8.15
C LEU A 15 24.72 -15.29 -6.85
N GLU A 16 25.65 -16.23 -6.88
CA GLU A 16 26.09 -16.97 -5.66
C GLU A 16 26.88 -16.15 -4.62
N GLY A 17 27.07 -14.87 -4.81
CA GLY A 17 27.86 -14.00 -3.93
C GLY A 17 27.07 -12.97 -3.11
N LEU A 18 25.80 -12.74 -3.40
CA LEU A 18 25.00 -11.72 -2.73
C LEU A 18 24.11 -12.38 -1.66
N GLY A 19 24.29 -12.03 -0.39
CA GLY A 19 23.74 -12.66 0.82
C GLY A 19 22.22 -12.81 0.95
N GLY A 20 21.51 -13.04 -0.14
CA GLY A 20 20.08 -13.35 -0.17
C GLY A 20 19.80 -14.85 0.00
N ILE A 21 18.65 -15.19 0.56
CA ILE A 21 18.18 -16.56 0.72
C ILE A 21 17.51 -17.02 -0.57
N ASP A 22 17.98 -18.13 -1.19
CA ASP A 22 17.34 -18.69 -2.37
C ASP A 22 15.90 -19.18 -2.09
N ARG A 23 15.07 -19.22 -3.13
CA ARG A 23 13.65 -19.60 -3.04
C ARG A 23 13.44 -20.96 -2.35
N ARG A 24 14.33 -21.94 -2.54
CA ARG A 24 14.19 -23.27 -1.93
C ARG A 24 14.47 -23.21 -0.44
N THR A 25 15.48 -22.46 -0.03
CA THR A 25 15.82 -22.21 1.37
C THR A 25 14.74 -21.37 2.03
N PHE A 26 14.29 -20.30 1.38
CA PHE A 26 13.22 -19.45 1.88
C PHE A 26 11.87 -20.20 1.97
N VAL A 27 11.49 -20.97 0.96
CA VAL A 27 10.27 -21.79 0.96
C VAL A 27 10.37 -22.95 1.96
N LYS A 28 11.54 -23.57 2.13
CA LYS A 28 11.76 -24.57 3.19
C LYS A 28 11.62 -23.98 4.58
N LEU A 29 12.15 -22.77 4.81
CA LEU A 29 12.06 -22.06 6.07
C LEU A 29 10.62 -21.60 6.39
N SER A 30 9.87 -21.13 5.38
CA SER A 30 8.47 -20.78 5.52
C SER A 30 7.49 -21.96 5.39
N GLY A 31 7.87 -23.02 4.66
CA GLY A 31 7.03 -24.18 4.32
C GLY A 31 6.70 -25.11 5.49
N MET A 32 7.53 -25.16 6.52
CA MET A 32 7.31 -26.04 7.68
C MET A 32 6.18 -25.59 8.60
N SER A 33 5.60 -24.41 8.39
CA SER A 33 4.50 -23.91 9.22
C SER A 33 3.09 -24.35 8.76
N ALA A 34 2.95 -24.88 7.54
CA ALA A 34 1.63 -25.20 6.96
C ALA A 34 1.25 -26.69 7.02
N ALA A 35 2.20 -27.62 7.14
CA ALA A 35 1.93 -29.06 7.09
C ALA A 35 1.61 -29.71 8.46
N ALA A 36 1.79 -28.98 9.56
CA ALA A 36 1.60 -29.52 10.92
C ALA A 36 0.22 -29.20 11.54
N LEU A 37 -0.80 -28.87 10.73
CA LEU A 37 -2.01 -28.22 11.23
C LEU A 37 -3.28 -29.07 11.24
N ILE A 38 -3.18 -30.38 11.13
CA ILE A 38 -4.34 -31.21 11.37
C ILE A 38 -3.88 -32.30 12.36
N PHE A 39 -4.16 -32.08 13.64
CA PHE A 39 -4.56 -33.04 14.65
C PHE A 39 -4.32 -32.52 16.07
N GLY A 40 -5.39 -32.35 16.80
CA GLY A 40 -5.48 -32.53 18.24
C GLY A 40 -4.50 -31.78 19.14
N LEU A 41 -4.67 -30.46 19.31
CA LEU A 41 -4.04 -29.78 20.44
C LEU A 41 -5.08 -29.61 21.55
N GLY A 42 -4.89 -30.34 22.62
CA GLY A 42 -5.45 -30.05 23.94
C GLY A 42 -5.11 -28.62 24.39
N PRO A 43 -5.63 -28.17 25.54
CA PRO A 43 -5.33 -26.84 26.06
C PRO A 43 -3.81 -26.60 26.12
N PHE A 44 -3.36 -25.41 25.74
CA PHE A 44 -1.95 -25.03 25.79
C PHE A 44 -1.36 -25.41 27.15
N THR A 45 -0.37 -26.30 27.19
CA THR A 45 0.34 -26.55 28.44
C THR A 45 1.23 -25.34 28.72
N GLU A 46 1.04 -24.69 29.86
CA GLU A 46 1.74 -23.47 30.28
C GLU A 46 3.27 -23.61 30.28
N GLU A 47 3.81 -24.80 30.44
CA GLU A 47 5.26 -25.05 30.58
C GLU A 47 6.11 -24.77 29.34
N ALA A 48 5.56 -24.92 28.11
CA ALA A 48 6.33 -24.65 26.89
C ALA A 48 6.37 -23.17 26.49
N VAL A 49 5.44 -22.38 27.00
CA VAL A 49 5.27 -20.96 26.69
C VAL A 49 6.19 -20.08 27.57
N ALA A 50 6.43 -20.49 28.82
CA ALA A 50 7.16 -19.71 29.83
C ALA A 50 8.68 -19.59 29.60
N ARG A 51 9.28 -20.21 28.56
CA ARG A 51 10.74 -20.26 28.40
C ARG A 51 11.33 -19.14 27.54
N THR A 52 10.54 -18.42 26.74
CA THR A 52 11.05 -17.31 25.91
C THR A 52 10.94 -16.01 26.71
N ARG A 53 12.09 -15.46 27.10
CA ARG A 53 12.18 -14.14 27.74
C ARG A 53 12.73 -13.14 26.72
N PHE A 54 12.12 -11.98 26.64
CA PHE A 54 12.56 -10.87 25.81
C PHE A 54 13.22 -9.80 26.68
N SER A 55 14.10 -8.99 26.11
CA SER A 55 14.71 -7.84 26.78
C SER A 55 13.72 -6.70 27.00
N ASP A 56 12.72 -6.59 26.12
CA ASP A 56 11.63 -5.62 26.15
C ASP A 56 10.42 -6.20 25.42
N TYR A 57 9.33 -5.42 25.29
CA TYR A 57 8.10 -5.84 24.64
C TYR A 57 8.33 -6.22 23.17
N PRO A 58 8.07 -7.47 22.76
CA PRO A 58 8.51 -7.96 21.44
C PRO A 58 7.61 -7.55 20.28
N PHE A 59 6.36 -7.13 20.51
CA PHE A 59 5.41 -6.75 19.47
C PHE A 59 5.42 -5.22 19.20
N SER A 60 6.59 -4.61 19.32
CA SER A 60 6.80 -3.16 19.22
C SER A 60 6.40 -2.55 17.87
N LEU A 61 6.34 -3.36 16.81
CA LEU A 61 5.91 -2.95 15.46
C LEU A 61 4.44 -3.29 15.16
N GLY A 62 3.69 -3.66 16.18
CA GLY A 62 2.26 -3.92 16.08
C GLY A 62 1.90 -5.22 15.34
N VAL A 63 0.68 -5.22 14.80
CA VAL A 63 0.09 -6.33 14.06
C VAL A 63 -0.57 -5.81 12.78
N ALA A 64 -0.65 -6.64 11.75
CA ALA A 64 -1.33 -6.30 10.51
C ALA A 64 -2.08 -7.52 9.94
N SER A 65 -3.05 -7.28 9.08
CA SER A 65 -3.66 -8.30 8.24
C SER A 65 -3.76 -7.84 6.80
N GLY A 66 -3.80 -8.78 5.85
CA GLY A 66 -3.85 -8.44 4.43
C GLY A 66 -4.39 -9.54 3.54
N ASP A 67 -4.47 -9.22 2.26
CA ASP A 67 -4.88 -10.10 1.18
C ASP A 67 -6.13 -10.93 1.53
N PRO A 68 -7.28 -10.28 1.81
CA PRO A 68 -8.49 -10.97 2.23
C PRO A 68 -9.02 -11.86 1.12
N LEU A 69 -9.25 -13.15 1.46
CA LEU A 69 -9.95 -14.13 0.63
C LEU A 69 -11.26 -14.53 1.29
N PRO A 70 -12.19 -15.19 0.57
CA PRO A 70 -13.46 -15.63 1.14
C PRO A 70 -13.32 -16.55 2.36
N SER A 71 -12.27 -17.34 2.40
CA SER A 71 -12.07 -18.32 3.48
C SER A 71 -10.86 -18.04 4.37
N GLY A 72 -10.23 -16.85 4.24
CA GLY A 72 -9.03 -16.56 5.00
C GLY A 72 -8.40 -15.22 4.75
N VAL A 73 -7.40 -14.90 5.55
CA VAL A 73 -6.59 -13.68 5.51
C VAL A 73 -5.15 -14.02 5.84
N VAL A 74 -4.22 -13.13 5.51
CA VAL A 74 -2.87 -13.16 6.10
C VAL A 74 -2.89 -12.36 7.39
N LEU A 75 -2.31 -12.91 8.46
CA LEU A 75 -2.00 -12.18 9.67
C LEU A 75 -0.49 -12.01 9.76
N TRP A 76 -0.06 -10.84 10.16
CA TRP A 76 1.34 -10.46 10.25
C TRP A 76 1.69 -9.89 11.62
N THR A 77 2.89 -10.20 12.11
CA THR A 77 3.59 -9.51 13.17
C THR A 77 5.09 -9.74 13.02
N ARG A 78 5.91 -8.93 13.70
CA ARG A 78 7.36 -9.12 13.81
C ARG A 78 7.77 -9.01 15.27
N LEU A 79 8.60 -9.94 15.75
CA LEU A 79 9.20 -9.84 17.08
C LEU A 79 10.43 -8.94 17.01
N ALA A 80 10.39 -7.80 17.70
CA ALA A 80 11.44 -6.80 17.67
C ALA A 80 11.51 -6.04 19.01
N PRO A 81 12.04 -6.62 20.11
CA PRO A 81 12.13 -5.93 21.38
C PRO A 81 13.03 -4.68 21.36
N ASN A 82 13.93 -4.56 20.40
CA ASN A 82 14.65 -3.34 20.03
C ASN A 82 14.52 -3.13 18.53
N PRO A 83 13.39 -2.54 18.03
CA PRO A 83 13.05 -2.51 16.61
C PRO A 83 14.08 -1.78 15.73
N LEU A 84 14.83 -0.82 16.30
CA LEU A 84 15.80 0.00 15.58
C LEU A 84 17.26 -0.47 15.83
N ALA A 85 17.47 -1.73 16.23
CA ALA A 85 18.83 -2.30 16.32
C ALA A 85 19.51 -2.25 14.94
N GLU A 86 20.74 -1.72 14.88
CA GLU A 86 21.48 -1.45 13.65
C GLU A 86 21.67 -2.68 12.74
N ASP A 87 21.71 -3.88 13.33
CA ASP A 87 21.82 -5.14 12.59
C ASP A 87 20.53 -5.58 11.86
N GLY A 88 19.47 -4.80 11.94
CA GLY A 88 18.16 -5.07 11.35
C GLY A 88 17.42 -6.28 11.95
N LYS A 89 17.93 -6.86 13.06
CA LYS A 89 17.33 -8.06 13.68
C LYS A 89 16.35 -7.75 14.82
N GLY A 90 16.13 -6.46 15.12
CA GLY A 90 15.16 -6.03 16.12
C GLY A 90 15.50 -6.44 17.57
N GLY A 91 16.79 -6.66 17.89
CA GLY A 91 17.23 -7.11 19.22
C GLY A 91 16.90 -8.58 19.52
N MET A 92 16.57 -9.36 18.51
CA MET A 92 16.26 -10.79 18.67
C MET A 92 17.52 -11.67 18.56
N PRO A 93 17.62 -12.75 19.34
CA PRO A 93 18.69 -13.71 19.21
C PRO A 93 18.56 -14.53 17.92
N PRO A 94 19.67 -15.14 17.40
CA PRO A 94 19.65 -15.94 16.17
C PRO A 94 18.98 -17.32 16.36
N LEU A 95 17.81 -17.34 16.96
CA LEU A 95 17.04 -18.53 17.28
C LEU A 95 15.60 -18.40 16.83
N LYS A 96 14.99 -19.50 16.36
CA LYS A 96 13.55 -19.53 16.06
C LYS A 96 12.73 -19.44 17.33
N VAL A 97 11.74 -18.56 17.34
CA VAL A 97 10.86 -18.32 18.48
C VAL A 97 9.44 -18.78 18.17
N PRO A 98 8.81 -19.61 19.03
CA PRO A 98 7.42 -20.00 18.84
C PRO A 98 6.49 -18.82 19.11
N VAL A 99 5.56 -18.59 18.18
CA VAL A 99 4.51 -17.57 18.30
C VAL A 99 3.17 -18.26 18.12
N TYR A 100 2.29 -18.10 19.08
CA TYR A 100 0.91 -18.59 19.03
C TYR A 100 0.01 -17.48 18.51
N TRP A 101 -1.04 -17.86 17.80
CA TRP A 101 -2.02 -16.93 17.26
C TRP A 101 -3.44 -17.42 17.46
N GLU A 102 -4.36 -16.49 17.61
CA GLU A 102 -5.80 -16.76 17.75
C GLU A 102 -6.60 -15.81 16.86
N VAL A 103 -7.71 -16.34 16.32
CA VAL A 103 -8.73 -15.58 15.59
C VAL A 103 -10.07 -15.84 16.25
N ALA A 104 -10.82 -14.79 16.56
CA ALA A 104 -12.11 -14.84 17.24
C ALA A 104 -13.19 -14.06 16.50
N GLU A 105 -14.45 -14.38 16.76
CA GLU A 105 -15.63 -13.64 16.28
C GLU A 105 -15.96 -12.42 17.18
N ASP A 106 -15.25 -12.25 18.28
CA ASP A 106 -15.43 -11.11 19.21
C ASP A 106 -14.08 -10.61 19.76
N GLU A 107 -13.99 -9.30 19.99
CA GLU A 107 -12.79 -8.61 20.47
C GLU A 107 -12.27 -9.13 21.82
N ARG A 108 -13.14 -9.69 22.65
CA ARG A 108 -12.79 -10.26 23.96
C ARG A 108 -12.31 -11.70 23.88
N PHE A 109 -12.20 -12.29 22.67
CA PHE A 109 -11.76 -13.65 22.42
C PHE A 109 -12.55 -14.73 23.17
N ARG A 110 -13.84 -14.51 23.45
CA ARG A 110 -14.71 -15.52 24.06
C ARG A 110 -15.10 -16.61 23.06
N LYS A 111 -15.14 -16.27 21.75
CA LYS A 111 -15.46 -17.19 20.67
C LYS A 111 -14.28 -17.30 19.69
N VAL A 112 -13.24 -17.98 20.12
CA VAL A 112 -12.08 -18.30 19.27
C VAL A 112 -12.50 -19.34 18.23
N VAL A 113 -12.33 -18.99 16.94
CA VAL A 113 -12.71 -19.88 15.79
C VAL A 113 -11.51 -20.54 15.15
N ARG A 114 -10.32 -19.95 15.24
CA ARG A 114 -9.05 -20.52 14.76
C ARG A 114 -7.94 -20.16 15.73
N ARG A 115 -6.98 -21.06 15.84
CA ARG A 115 -5.74 -20.84 16.58
C ARG A 115 -4.65 -21.75 16.03
N GLY A 116 -3.43 -21.38 16.27
CA GLY A 116 -2.30 -22.16 15.85
C GLY A 116 -0.98 -21.67 16.40
N LYS A 117 0.09 -22.23 15.87
CA LYS A 117 1.46 -21.92 16.23
C LYS A 117 2.28 -21.73 14.96
N GLY A 118 3.09 -20.68 14.92
CA GLY A 118 4.12 -20.43 13.93
C GLY A 118 5.49 -20.25 14.60
N PHE A 119 6.50 -19.99 13.79
CA PHE A 119 7.84 -19.71 14.28
C PHE A 119 8.36 -18.43 13.63
N ALA A 120 8.61 -17.42 14.44
CA ALA A 120 9.39 -16.26 14.05
C ALA A 120 10.86 -16.68 13.90
N ARG A 121 11.48 -16.41 12.74
CA ARG A 121 12.79 -16.95 12.35
C ARG A 121 13.79 -15.84 12.07
N PRO A 122 15.07 -16.02 12.45
CA PRO A 122 16.13 -15.03 12.21
C PRO A 122 16.26 -14.64 10.73
N GLU A 123 16.12 -15.63 9.82
CA GLU A 123 16.26 -15.44 8.38
C GLU A 123 15.23 -14.46 7.80
N LEU A 124 14.10 -14.29 8.48
CA LEU A 124 13.01 -13.38 8.13
C LEU A 124 12.88 -12.23 9.13
N ALA A 125 13.98 -11.79 9.74
CA ALA A 125 13.98 -10.74 10.77
C ALA A 125 12.94 -10.99 11.88
N HIS A 126 12.64 -12.24 12.21
CA HIS A 126 11.60 -12.67 13.15
C HIS A 126 10.19 -12.19 12.80
N SER A 127 9.90 -11.88 11.54
CA SER A 127 8.53 -11.71 11.07
C SER A 127 7.78 -13.04 10.99
N LEU A 128 6.46 -12.98 11.12
CA LEU A 128 5.57 -14.14 11.03
C LEU A 128 4.39 -13.81 10.13
N HIS A 129 4.24 -14.58 9.06
CA HIS A 129 3.07 -14.55 8.18
C HIS A 129 2.23 -15.79 8.41
N VAL A 130 0.97 -15.60 8.79
CA VAL A 130 0.02 -16.69 9.02
C VAL A 130 -1.11 -16.61 8.00
N GLU A 131 -1.12 -17.50 7.03
CA GLU A 131 -2.27 -17.67 6.15
C GLU A 131 -3.39 -18.44 6.86
N VAL A 132 -4.27 -17.71 7.53
CA VAL A 132 -5.44 -18.31 8.19
C VAL A 132 -6.42 -18.79 7.13
N ARG A 133 -6.94 -20.02 7.30
CA ARG A 133 -7.90 -20.67 6.39
C ARG A 133 -9.13 -21.19 7.14
N GLY A 134 -10.23 -21.40 6.41
CA GLY A 134 -11.46 -21.96 6.93
C GLY A 134 -12.28 -20.97 7.76
N LEU A 135 -12.09 -19.67 7.55
CA LEU A 135 -12.99 -18.63 8.03
C LEU A 135 -14.25 -18.55 7.17
N LYS A 136 -15.32 -17.96 7.69
CA LYS A 136 -16.53 -17.68 6.91
C LYS A 136 -16.32 -16.45 6.04
N PRO A 137 -16.88 -16.41 4.81
CA PRO A 137 -16.76 -15.24 3.92
C PRO A 137 -17.57 -14.03 4.42
N ALA A 138 -17.16 -12.84 3.96
CA ALA A 138 -17.79 -11.55 4.26
C ALA A 138 -17.99 -11.31 5.76
N ARG A 139 -17.01 -11.68 6.58
CA ARG A 139 -17.15 -11.63 8.03
C ARG A 139 -15.95 -10.96 8.69
N GLU A 140 -16.25 -10.16 9.70
CA GLU A 140 -15.29 -9.55 10.59
C GLU A 140 -14.76 -10.56 11.61
N TYR A 141 -13.47 -10.42 11.95
CA TYR A 141 -12.78 -11.18 12.95
C TYR A 141 -11.77 -10.32 13.69
N PHE A 142 -11.41 -10.76 14.91
CA PHE A 142 -10.35 -10.19 15.74
C PHE A 142 -9.24 -11.21 15.87
N TYR A 143 -7.99 -10.74 15.91
CA TYR A 143 -6.82 -11.61 15.99
C TYR A 143 -5.76 -11.03 16.92
N ARG A 144 -4.92 -11.90 17.47
CA ARG A 144 -3.78 -11.55 18.30
C ARG A 144 -2.72 -12.63 18.26
N PHE A 145 -1.51 -12.24 18.70
CA PHE A 145 -0.38 -13.14 18.81
C PHE A 145 0.09 -13.22 20.26
N ARG A 146 0.80 -14.30 20.59
CA ARG A 146 1.46 -14.50 21.89
C ARG A 146 2.82 -15.13 21.68
N ALA A 147 3.88 -14.52 22.27
CA ALA A 147 5.23 -15.05 22.30
C ALA A 147 5.72 -15.01 23.77
N GLY A 148 6.12 -16.16 24.31
CA GLY A 148 6.38 -16.26 25.75
C GLY A 148 5.15 -15.86 26.57
N SER A 149 5.34 -14.95 27.52
CA SER A 149 4.27 -14.31 28.32
C SER A 149 3.59 -13.15 27.62
N GLU A 150 4.25 -12.58 26.60
CA GLU A 150 3.81 -11.34 25.96
C GLU A 150 2.68 -11.56 24.96
N LEU A 151 1.69 -10.65 25.00
CA LEU A 151 0.53 -10.62 24.12
C LEU A 151 0.60 -9.40 23.21
N SER A 152 0.33 -9.58 21.92
CA SER A 152 0.28 -8.47 20.97
C SER A 152 -0.94 -7.57 21.21
N PRO A 153 -1.00 -6.38 20.58
CA PRO A 153 -2.25 -5.67 20.38
C PRO A 153 -3.28 -6.58 19.68
N THR A 154 -4.56 -6.28 19.86
CA THR A 154 -5.64 -6.92 19.09
C THR A 154 -5.79 -6.23 17.75
N GLY A 155 -5.74 -7.01 16.67
CA GLY A 155 -6.10 -6.54 15.34
C GLY A 155 -7.51 -6.97 14.95
N ARG A 156 -8.14 -6.18 14.10
CA ARG A 156 -9.41 -6.45 13.43
C ARG A 156 -9.14 -6.78 11.96
N THR A 157 -9.86 -7.72 11.40
CA THR A 157 -9.74 -8.10 9.99
C THR A 157 -11.10 -8.50 9.42
N LYS A 158 -11.20 -8.56 8.10
CA LYS A 158 -12.42 -8.98 7.42
C LYS A 158 -12.09 -9.89 6.24
N THR A 159 -12.83 -10.98 6.09
CA THR A 159 -12.73 -11.86 4.91
C THR A 159 -13.51 -11.27 3.74
N ALA A 160 -13.02 -11.51 2.52
CA ALA A 160 -13.76 -11.14 1.32
C ALA A 160 -15.05 -11.97 1.17
N PRO A 161 -16.07 -11.47 0.46
CA PRO A 161 -17.19 -12.27 -0.03
C PRO A 161 -16.73 -13.32 -1.04
N VAL A 162 -17.52 -14.37 -1.23
CA VAL A 162 -17.26 -15.38 -2.27
C VAL A 162 -17.35 -14.73 -3.65
N PRO A 163 -16.42 -14.98 -4.60
CA PRO A 163 -16.52 -14.49 -5.96
C PRO A 163 -17.89 -14.78 -6.58
N GLY A 164 -18.52 -13.76 -7.18
CA GLY A 164 -19.88 -13.82 -7.74
C GLY A 164 -21.02 -13.78 -6.73
N ALA A 165 -20.75 -13.74 -5.43
CA ALA A 165 -21.79 -13.48 -4.45
C ALA A 165 -22.24 -12.01 -4.53
N SER A 166 -23.54 -11.77 -4.46
CA SER A 166 -24.10 -10.41 -4.49
C SER A 166 -23.68 -9.62 -3.25
N VAL A 167 -23.07 -8.45 -3.48
CA VAL A 167 -22.56 -7.55 -2.45
C VAL A 167 -23.20 -6.18 -2.61
N GLY A 168 -23.95 -5.76 -1.61
CA GLY A 168 -24.69 -4.49 -1.66
C GLY A 168 -23.82 -3.24 -1.47
N ALA A 169 -22.66 -3.36 -0.80
CA ALA A 169 -21.76 -2.24 -0.58
C ALA A 169 -20.35 -2.70 -0.21
N LEU A 170 -19.37 -1.85 -0.50
CA LEU A 170 -17.98 -1.93 -0.07
C LEU A 170 -17.50 -0.52 0.27
N ALA A 171 -16.83 -0.36 1.42
CA ALA A 171 -16.15 0.85 1.79
C ALA A 171 -14.66 0.58 1.97
N PHE A 172 -13.81 1.35 1.30
CA PHE A 172 -12.36 1.24 1.47
C PHE A 172 -11.69 2.61 1.38
N ALA A 173 -10.47 2.71 1.87
CA ALA A 173 -9.61 3.84 1.62
C ALA A 173 -8.40 3.41 0.79
N PHE A 174 -7.84 4.33 0.00
CA PHE A 174 -6.50 4.14 -0.54
C PHE A 174 -5.59 5.31 -0.16
N ALA A 175 -4.29 5.00 -0.02
CA ALA A 175 -3.26 5.91 0.42
C ALA A 175 -1.91 5.53 -0.19
N SER A 176 -0.95 6.45 -0.18
CA SER A 176 0.42 6.27 -0.65
C SER A 176 1.36 7.32 -0.03
N CYS A 177 2.66 7.21 -0.26
CA CYS A 177 3.62 8.29 -0.12
C CYS A 177 3.69 8.86 1.30
N GLN A 178 4.27 8.07 2.22
CA GLN A 178 4.30 8.41 3.64
C GLN A 178 5.70 8.78 4.15
N MET A 179 6.39 9.72 3.48
CA MET A 179 7.73 10.15 3.88
C MET A 179 7.78 10.52 5.37
N TYR A 180 8.60 9.78 6.15
CA TYR A 180 8.66 9.87 7.61
C TYR A 180 9.08 11.26 8.08
N GLU A 181 10.05 11.87 7.42
CA GLU A 181 10.59 13.16 7.83
C GLU A 181 9.62 14.33 7.64
N HIS A 182 8.67 14.22 6.68
CA HIS A 182 7.85 15.33 6.24
C HIS A 182 6.64 15.63 7.12
N GLY A 183 6.22 14.69 7.99
CA GLY A 183 5.01 14.91 8.78
C GLY A 183 4.67 13.78 9.73
N TYR A 184 3.66 14.00 10.57
CA TYR A 184 3.06 13.01 11.47
C TYR A 184 1.93 12.27 10.75
N TYR A 185 1.74 10.99 11.09
CA TYR A 185 0.79 10.10 10.42
C TYR A 185 -0.65 10.25 10.90
N THR A 186 -1.06 11.46 11.26
CA THR A 186 -2.42 11.78 11.71
C THR A 186 -3.49 11.31 10.72
N ALA A 187 -3.19 11.28 9.41
CA ALA A 187 -4.09 10.72 8.39
C ALA A 187 -4.47 9.26 8.70
N TYR A 188 -3.53 8.42 9.14
CA TYR A 188 -3.80 7.04 9.53
C TYR A 188 -4.60 6.93 10.81
N ARG A 189 -4.40 7.82 11.80
CA ARG A 189 -5.27 7.90 12.97
C ARG A 189 -6.72 8.15 12.53
N ARG A 190 -6.93 9.13 11.67
CA ARG A 190 -8.27 9.45 11.16
C ARG A 190 -8.86 8.34 10.31
N MET A 191 -8.03 7.66 9.50
CA MET A 191 -8.45 6.50 8.73
C MET A 191 -8.91 5.35 9.65
N SER A 192 -8.20 5.09 10.76
CA SER A 192 -8.55 4.03 11.72
C SER A 192 -9.90 4.27 12.43
N GLU A 193 -10.38 5.52 12.44
CA GLU A 193 -11.68 5.93 13.02
C GLU A 193 -12.84 5.78 12.01
N GLU A 194 -12.56 5.49 10.72
CA GLU A 194 -13.57 5.32 9.68
C GLU A 194 -14.17 3.90 9.69
N ASP A 195 -15.37 3.74 9.14
CA ASP A 195 -15.99 2.43 8.91
C ASP A 195 -15.61 1.92 7.52
N LEU A 196 -14.50 1.16 7.46
CA LEU A 196 -13.94 0.60 6.23
C LEU A 196 -13.88 -0.92 6.29
N ASP A 197 -13.97 -1.53 5.13
CA ASP A 197 -13.79 -2.97 4.91
C ASP A 197 -12.33 -3.36 4.69
N LEU A 198 -11.55 -2.49 4.03
CA LEU A 198 -10.14 -2.69 3.72
C LEU A 198 -9.43 -1.35 3.41
N VAL A 199 -8.09 -1.41 3.36
CA VAL A 199 -7.23 -0.32 2.90
C VAL A 199 -6.39 -0.81 1.72
N VAL A 200 -6.19 0.04 0.70
CA VAL A 200 -5.26 -0.19 -0.41
C VAL A 200 -4.09 0.78 -0.26
N HIS A 201 -2.87 0.28 -0.22
CA HIS A 201 -1.66 1.12 -0.22
C HIS A 201 -0.93 0.99 -1.55
N LEU A 202 -0.71 2.12 -2.21
CA LEU A 202 -0.26 2.18 -3.60
C LEU A 202 1.24 2.46 -3.77
N GLY A 203 2.04 2.30 -2.71
CA GLY A 203 3.48 2.47 -2.76
C GLY A 203 4.01 3.66 -1.96
N ASP A 204 5.32 3.83 -1.96
CA ASP A 204 6.07 4.77 -1.12
C ASP A 204 5.75 4.58 0.37
N TYR A 205 5.74 3.33 0.80
CA TYR A 205 5.55 3.00 2.21
C TYR A 205 6.77 3.35 3.06
N ILE A 206 7.95 3.31 2.48
CA ILE A 206 9.19 3.87 3.04
C ILE A 206 9.85 4.76 1.98
N TYR A 207 10.88 5.48 2.38
CA TYR A 207 11.79 6.22 1.51
C TYR A 207 13.22 5.86 1.86
N GLU A 208 14.07 5.68 0.85
CA GLU A 208 15.45 5.24 0.95
C GLU A 208 16.39 6.32 1.49
N TYR A 209 16.08 7.58 1.24
CA TYR A 209 16.93 8.75 1.52
C TYR A 209 17.50 8.82 2.93
N GLY A 210 18.66 9.40 3.05
CA GLY A 210 19.27 9.78 4.32
C GLY A 210 18.58 10.98 4.99
N PRO A 211 19.04 11.37 6.20
CA PRO A 211 18.46 12.47 6.95
C PRO A 211 18.57 13.81 6.20
N ASN A 212 17.42 14.46 5.94
CA ASN A 212 17.32 15.75 5.25
C ASN A 212 17.89 15.78 3.82
N GLU A 213 17.99 14.67 3.14
CA GLU A 213 18.29 14.62 1.70
C GLU A 213 17.08 15.06 0.88
N TYR A 214 15.90 14.61 1.24
CA TYR A 214 14.64 15.12 0.70
C TYR A 214 13.97 16.04 1.73
N VAL A 215 13.95 17.35 1.47
CA VAL A 215 13.39 18.35 2.38
C VAL A 215 12.08 18.89 1.82
N ALA A 216 11.00 18.75 2.58
CA ALA A 216 9.71 19.35 2.23
C ALA A 216 9.82 20.88 2.20
N GLN A 217 9.06 21.54 1.31
CA GLN A 217 9.01 23.00 1.25
C GLN A 217 8.64 23.63 2.62
N SER A 218 7.81 22.97 3.40
CA SER A 218 7.43 23.38 4.76
C SER A 218 8.49 23.03 5.82
N GLY A 219 9.59 22.37 5.45
CA GLY A 219 10.64 21.83 6.32
C GLY A 219 10.29 20.46 6.92
N ASN A 220 11.32 19.69 7.29
CA ASN A 220 11.17 18.38 7.93
C ASN A 220 10.87 18.53 9.43
N VAL A 221 10.11 17.60 10.00
CA VAL A 221 9.70 17.59 11.42
C VAL A 221 10.12 16.32 12.18
N ARG A 222 10.56 15.30 11.44
CA ARG A 222 11.16 14.07 11.96
C ARG A 222 12.47 13.83 11.19
N THR A 223 13.23 12.80 11.57
CA THR A 223 14.53 12.51 10.96
C THR A 223 14.68 11.01 10.74
N HIS A 224 15.16 10.60 9.56
CA HIS A 224 15.59 9.23 9.33
C HIS A 224 16.77 8.88 10.25
N ASN A 225 16.89 7.62 10.63
CA ASN A 225 17.85 7.14 11.61
C ASN A 225 19.14 6.56 10.99
N SER A 226 19.29 6.64 9.67
CA SER A 226 20.44 6.16 8.91
C SER A 226 20.63 6.98 7.64
N PRO A 227 21.83 7.04 7.04
CA PRO A 227 22.01 7.49 5.66
C PRO A 227 21.08 6.76 4.69
N GLU A 228 21.20 7.06 3.41
CA GLU A 228 20.53 6.30 2.36
C GLU A 228 20.80 4.79 2.50
N ILE A 229 19.80 3.99 2.16
CA ILE A 229 19.79 2.57 2.48
C ILE A 229 20.05 1.69 1.25
N PHE A 230 20.95 0.71 1.39
CA PHE A 230 21.38 -0.23 0.33
C PHE A 230 21.30 -1.68 0.76
N THR A 231 21.55 -1.97 2.04
CA THR A 231 21.65 -3.34 2.56
C THR A 231 20.35 -3.82 3.18
N LEU A 232 20.19 -5.13 3.26
CA LEU A 232 19.03 -5.76 3.90
C LEU A 232 18.82 -5.30 5.35
N SER A 233 19.89 -5.09 6.12
CA SER A 233 19.78 -4.59 7.50
C SER A 233 19.26 -3.15 7.56
N GLU A 234 19.67 -2.31 6.64
CA GLU A 234 19.23 -0.92 6.54
C GLU A 234 17.76 -0.84 6.09
N TYR A 235 17.34 -1.58 5.04
CA TYR A 235 15.94 -1.66 4.64
C TYR A 235 15.04 -2.19 5.77
N ARG A 236 15.48 -3.23 6.51
CA ARG A 236 14.74 -3.73 7.69
C ARG A 236 14.59 -2.66 8.76
N ASN A 237 15.62 -1.87 8.98
CA ASN A 237 15.65 -0.80 9.96
C ASN A 237 14.75 0.37 9.54
N ARG A 238 14.78 0.74 8.25
CA ARG A 238 13.92 1.78 7.69
C ARG A 238 12.45 1.39 7.79
N HIS A 239 12.08 0.18 7.41
CA HIS A 239 10.71 -0.32 7.62
C HIS A 239 10.31 -0.34 9.09
N ALA A 240 11.24 -0.73 9.99
CA ALA A 240 10.98 -0.73 11.41
C ALA A 240 10.73 0.70 11.93
N LEU A 241 11.54 1.69 11.50
CA LEU A 241 11.35 3.10 11.88
C LEU A 241 9.94 3.57 11.56
N TYR A 242 9.47 3.38 10.33
CA TYR A 242 8.12 3.77 9.91
C TYR A 242 7.04 3.05 10.75
N LYS A 243 7.21 1.75 10.99
CA LYS A 243 6.26 0.95 11.78
C LYS A 243 6.30 1.21 13.29
N THR A 244 7.23 2.01 13.80
CA THR A 244 7.17 2.50 15.21
C THR A 244 6.08 3.56 15.41
N ASP A 245 5.57 4.17 14.33
CA ASP A 245 4.51 5.17 14.42
C ASP A 245 3.18 4.54 14.86
N GLU A 246 2.63 5.02 15.95
CA GLU A 246 1.43 4.48 16.59
C GLU A 246 0.16 4.66 15.72
N ASP A 247 0.08 5.73 14.94
CA ASP A 247 -1.05 6.01 14.07
C ASP A 247 -1.06 5.05 12.87
N LEU A 248 0.11 4.74 12.30
CA LEU A 248 0.27 3.70 11.28
C LEU A 248 -0.06 2.31 11.82
N GLN A 249 0.41 1.98 13.04
CA GLN A 249 0.06 0.72 13.69
C GLN A 249 -1.45 0.60 13.93
N ALA A 250 -2.12 1.69 14.34
CA ALA A 250 -3.57 1.71 14.54
C ALA A 250 -4.33 1.40 13.24
N ALA A 251 -3.93 2.00 12.11
CA ALA A 251 -4.55 1.72 10.81
C ALA A 251 -4.32 0.28 10.34
N HIS A 252 -3.09 -0.27 10.54
CA HIS A 252 -2.82 -1.68 10.24
C HIS A 252 -3.61 -2.65 11.11
N ALA A 253 -3.78 -2.33 12.37
CA ALA A 253 -4.56 -3.15 13.30
C ALA A 253 -6.07 -3.09 13.01
N ALA A 254 -6.57 -1.99 12.43
CA ALA A 254 -8.00 -1.76 12.23
C ALA A 254 -8.58 -2.47 11.00
N PHE A 255 -7.78 -2.72 9.94
CA PHE A 255 -8.29 -3.20 8.65
C PHE A 255 -7.35 -4.22 7.99
N PRO A 256 -7.84 -5.11 7.12
CA PRO A 256 -6.99 -5.83 6.18
C PRO A 256 -6.50 -4.88 5.08
N TRP A 257 -5.21 -5.03 4.70
CA TRP A 257 -4.56 -4.21 3.69
C TRP A 257 -4.31 -5.01 2.41
N ILE A 258 -4.45 -4.33 1.27
CA ILE A 258 -3.94 -4.72 -0.03
C ILE A 258 -2.79 -3.75 -0.32
N VAL A 259 -1.57 -4.24 -0.41
CA VAL A 259 -0.39 -3.38 -0.57
C VAL A 259 0.30 -3.65 -1.90
N THR A 260 0.85 -2.62 -2.51
CA THR A 260 1.84 -2.70 -3.57
C THR A 260 2.96 -1.71 -3.25
N TRP A 261 4.11 -1.86 -3.86
CA TRP A 261 5.20 -0.89 -3.80
C TRP A 261 5.08 0.14 -4.92
N ASP A 262 5.88 1.22 -4.80
CA ASP A 262 6.29 2.07 -5.90
C ASP A 262 7.84 2.04 -6.00
N ASP A 263 8.50 3.13 -6.27
CA ASP A 263 9.96 3.20 -6.42
C ASP A 263 10.68 3.26 -5.07
N HIS A 264 10.27 4.12 -4.16
CA HIS A 264 10.97 4.40 -2.90
C HIS A 264 11.07 3.21 -1.93
N GLU A 265 10.35 2.12 -2.17
CA GLU A 265 10.62 0.86 -1.47
C GLU A 265 11.97 0.26 -1.85
N VAL A 266 12.54 0.68 -2.97
CA VAL A 266 13.88 0.33 -3.45
C VAL A 266 14.72 1.59 -3.61
N GLU A 267 14.42 2.42 -4.61
CA GLU A 267 15.12 3.65 -4.96
C GLU A 267 14.27 4.50 -5.91
N ASN A 268 14.36 5.82 -5.77
CA ASN A 268 13.62 6.78 -6.59
C ASN A 268 13.73 6.47 -8.09
N ASN A 269 12.60 6.45 -8.75
CA ASN A 269 12.45 6.31 -10.21
C ASN A 269 13.14 5.09 -10.85
N TYR A 270 13.51 4.03 -10.10
CA TYR A 270 14.12 2.86 -10.71
C TYR A 270 13.20 2.17 -11.75
N ALA A 271 13.81 1.55 -12.76
CA ALA A 271 13.12 0.84 -13.82
C ALA A 271 13.73 -0.55 -14.04
N ASP A 272 13.00 -1.62 -13.66
CA ASP A 272 13.48 -3.01 -13.70
C ASP A 272 14.90 -3.16 -13.08
N GLU A 273 15.94 -3.34 -13.91
CA GLU A 273 17.33 -3.52 -13.47
C GLU A 273 18.18 -2.23 -13.53
N VAL A 274 17.53 -1.09 -13.79
CA VAL A 274 18.17 0.22 -13.94
C VAL A 274 17.87 1.05 -12.71
N SER A 275 18.93 1.51 -12.01
CA SER A 275 18.83 2.43 -10.88
C SER A 275 18.59 3.87 -11.35
N GLU A 276 18.27 4.77 -10.43
CA GLU A 276 18.29 6.22 -10.70
C GLU A 276 19.68 6.64 -11.19
N VAL A 277 19.73 7.59 -12.13
CA VAL A 277 21.00 8.13 -12.63
C VAL A 277 21.54 9.17 -11.65
N ASP A 278 22.47 8.75 -10.82
CA ASP A 278 23.10 9.60 -9.81
C ASP A 278 24.58 9.26 -9.59
N SER A 279 25.14 9.57 -8.42
CA SER A 279 26.53 9.26 -8.06
C SER A 279 26.70 8.03 -7.17
N GLU A 280 25.62 7.31 -6.88
CA GLU A 280 25.62 6.15 -6.00
C GLU A 280 26.30 4.92 -6.64
N PRO A 281 26.77 3.96 -5.86
CA PRO A 281 27.59 2.86 -6.37
C PRO A 281 26.81 1.79 -7.14
N ASP A 282 25.51 1.84 -7.19
CA ASP A 282 24.63 0.83 -7.79
C ASP A 282 24.21 1.12 -9.24
N GLN A 283 24.92 1.99 -9.92
CA GLN A 283 24.75 2.23 -11.37
C GLN A 283 25.04 0.99 -12.22
N ASP A 284 25.76 0.00 -11.67
CA ASP A 284 25.92 -1.31 -12.31
C ASP A 284 24.67 -2.16 -12.03
N PRO A 285 23.96 -2.66 -13.06
CA PRO A 285 22.74 -3.46 -12.89
C PRO A 285 22.88 -4.66 -11.95
N VAL A 286 24.08 -5.27 -11.86
CA VAL A 286 24.32 -6.38 -10.93
C VAL A 286 24.33 -5.90 -9.48
N VAL A 287 24.89 -4.72 -9.22
CA VAL A 287 24.89 -4.10 -7.89
C VAL A 287 23.49 -3.67 -7.52
N PHE A 288 22.78 -2.99 -8.43
CA PHE A 288 21.40 -2.58 -8.24
C PHE A 288 20.45 -3.75 -7.96
N LEU A 289 20.55 -4.84 -8.71
CA LEU A 289 19.74 -6.05 -8.45
C LEU A 289 20.01 -6.64 -7.06
N GLY A 290 21.23 -6.46 -6.51
CA GLY A 290 21.54 -6.80 -5.12
C GLY A 290 20.80 -5.91 -4.12
N ARG A 291 20.74 -4.59 -4.35
CA ARG A 291 19.95 -3.61 -3.60
C ARG A 291 18.45 -3.95 -3.67
N ARG A 292 17.92 -4.19 -4.88
CA ARG A 292 16.51 -4.56 -5.10
C ARG A 292 16.13 -5.87 -4.37
N ALA A 293 17.01 -6.87 -4.38
CA ALA A 293 16.79 -8.12 -3.65
C ALA A 293 16.68 -7.89 -2.13
N ALA A 294 17.55 -7.03 -1.57
CA ALA A 294 17.50 -6.65 -0.15
C ALA A 294 16.21 -5.89 0.20
N ALA A 295 15.82 -4.94 -0.63
CA ALA A 295 14.60 -4.15 -0.52
C ALA A 295 13.34 -5.02 -0.56
N TYR A 296 13.21 -5.91 -1.55
CA TYR A 296 12.07 -6.82 -1.70
C TYR A 296 11.95 -7.81 -0.55
N GLN A 297 13.07 -8.34 -0.06
CA GLN A 297 13.06 -9.19 1.12
C GLN A 297 12.57 -8.43 2.34
N ALA A 298 13.06 -7.22 2.60
CA ALA A 298 12.63 -6.40 3.72
C ALA A 298 11.14 -5.99 3.59
N TYR A 299 10.68 -5.66 2.38
CA TYR A 299 9.27 -5.39 2.11
C TYR A 299 8.38 -6.58 2.45
N TYR A 300 8.70 -7.78 1.95
CA TYR A 300 7.96 -8.98 2.31
C TYR A 300 7.93 -9.21 3.83
N GLU A 301 9.07 -9.06 4.50
CA GLU A 301 9.18 -9.26 5.94
C GLU A 301 8.32 -8.30 6.78
N HIS A 302 7.92 -7.14 6.20
CA HIS A 302 7.17 -6.10 6.91
C HIS A 302 5.72 -5.92 6.43
N MET A 303 5.31 -6.58 5.35
CA MET A 303 3.96 -6.47 4.80
C MET A 303 3.14 -7.74 4.99
N PRO A 304 1.81 -7.64 5.19
CA PRO A 304 0.93 -8.79 5.41
C PRO A 304 0.62 -9.53 4.10
N LEU A 305 1.65 -10.00 3.42
CA LEU A 305 1.60 -10.65 2.11
C LEU A 305 1.53 -12.17 2.21
N ARG A 306 0.98 -12.78 1.16
CA ARG A 306 0.92 -14.23 1.03
C ARG A 306 2.28 -14.82 0.62
N ARG A 307 2.42 -16.12 0.86
CA ARG A 307 3.62 -16.87 0.43
C ARG A 307 3.87 -16.86 -1.07
N ALA A 308 2.83 -16.64 -1.88
CA ALA A 308 2.98 -16.49 -3.32
C ALA A 308 3.89 -15.31 -3.69
N SER A 309 3.96 -14.31 -2.81
CA SER A 309 4.79 -13.12 -2.98
C SER A 309 6.15 -13.21 -2.25
N VAL A 310 6.59 -14.41 -1.86
CA VAL A 310 7.94 -14.59 -1.31
C VAL A 310 8.98 -14.29 -2.38
N PRO A 311 9.91 -13.34 -2.15
CA PRO A 311 10.89 -12.97 -3.16
C PRO A 311 11.86 -14.11 -3.49
N THR A 312 12.37 -14.05 -4.70
CA THR A 312 13.41 -14.97 -5.20
C THR A 312 14.59 -14.14 -5.70
N GLY A 313 15.48 -13.75 -4.77
CA GLY A 313 16.52 -12.77 -5.09
C GLY A 313 15.89 -11.43 -5.45
N PRO A 314 16.24 -10.82 -6.60
CA PRO A 314 15.72 -9.53 -7.02
C PRO A 314 14.27 -9.59 -7.56
N ASP A 315 13.66 -10.76 -7.65
CA ASP A 315 12.34 -10.92 -8.25
C ASP A 315 11.27 -11.25 -7.18
N MET A 316 10.10 -10.61 -7.28
CA MET A 316 8.97 -10.86 -6.40
C MET A 316 7.64 -10.71 -7.16
N LEU A 317 6.81 -11.74 -7.15
CA LEU A 317 5.46 -11.64 -7.73
C LEU A 317 4.55 -10.85 -6.80
N LEU A 318 4.29 -9.59 -7.13
CA LEU A 318 3.44 -8.71 -6.32
C LEU A 318 2.12 -8.37 -7.02
N TYR A 319 2.09 -8.26 -8.35
CA TYR A 319 0.84 -8.03 -9.07
C TYR A 319 -0.12 -9.23 -8.86
N ARG A 320 -1.33 -8.92 -8.50
CA ARG A 320 -2.33 -9.92 -8.13
C ARG A 320 -3.75 -9.39 -8.22
N ARG A 321 -4.72 -10.29 -8.13
CA ARG A 321 -6.14 -9.95 -8.17
C ARG A 321 -6.83 -10.28 -6.87
N VAL A 322 -7.62 -9.33 -6.35
CA VAL A 322 -8.46 -9.50 -5.17
C VAL A 322 -9.89 -9.20 -5.55
N THR A 323 -10.76 -10.21 -5.44
CA THR A 323 -12.17 -10.12 -5.83
C THR A 323 -13.05 -9.93 -4.60
N TYR A 324 -13.99 -9.00 -4.66
CA TYR A 324 -14.94 -8.69 -3.58
C TYR A 324 -16.37 -8.98 -4.05
N GLY A 325 -16.76 -10.25 -4.03
CA GLY A 325 -18.07 -10.74 -4.52
C GLY A 325 -18.26 -10.52 -6.02
N ASP A 326 -19.43 -10.00 -6.39
CA ASP A 326 -19.74 -9.48 -7.73
C ASP A 326 -19.54 -7.96 -7.83
N LEU A 327 -19.19 -7.28 -6.72
CA LEU A 327 -19.17 -5.81 -6.64
C LEU A 327 -17.89 -5.22 -7.22
N ALA A 328 -16.71 -5.70 -6.80
CA ALA A 328 -15.43 -5.13 -7.22
C ALA A 328 -14.35 -6.18 -7.42
N GLU A 329 -13.48 -5.95 -8.39
CA GLU A 329 -12.26 -6.72 -8.61
C GLU A 329 -11.07 -5.77 -8.71
N PHE A 330 -10.13 -5.89 -7.78
CA PHE A 330 -8.91 -5.11 -7.74
C PHE A 330 -7.81 -5.86 -8.50
N ASN A 331 -7.35 -5.29 -9.61
CA ASN A 331 -6.15 -5.68 -10.31
C ASN A 331 -5.02 -4.80 -9.75
N VAL A 332 -4.25 -5.35 -8.83
CA VAL A 332 -3.11 -4.67 -8.21
C VAL A 332 -1.92 -4.82 -9.14
N LEU A 333 -1.41 -3.72 -9.64
CA LEU A 333 -0.32 -3.71 -10.62
C LEU A 333 1.04 -3.44 -9.95
N ASP A 334 2.08 -3.81 -10.64
CA ASP A 334 3.47 -3.47 -10.38
C ASP A 334 3.99 -2.72 -11.61
N THR A 335 4.22 -1.42 -11.46
CA THR A 335 4.68 -0.55 -12.55
C THR A 335 6.19 -0.26 -12.46
N ARG A 336 6.93 -0.98 -11.60
CA ARG A 336 8.37 -0.76 -11.41
C ARG A 336 9.23 -1.93 -11.88
N GLN A 337 8.95 -3.15 -11.41
CA GLN A 337 9.82 -4.32 -11.62
C GLN A 337 9.92 -4.79 -13.07
N TYR A 338 8.98 -4.42 -13.94
CA TYR A 338 8.86 -4.99 -15.28
C TYR A 338 8.87 -3.93 -16.39
N ARG A 339 9.08 -2.66 -16.02
CA ARG A 339 9.04 -1.56 -16.99
C ARG A 339 10.33 -1.46 -17.81
N ASP A 340 10.23 -0.96 -19.02
CA ASP A 340 11.40 -0.42 -19.71
C ASP A 340 11.90 0.82 -18.96
N ASP A 341 13.18 1.16 -19.13
CA ASP A 341 13.74 2.39 -18.60
C ASP A 341 12.95 3.63 -19.04
N GLN A 342 13.07 4.76 -18.36
CA GLN A 342 12.37 5.99 -18.72
C GLN A 342 12.81 6.47 -20.11
N ALA A 343 11.87 7.02 -20.88
CA ALA A 343 12.19 7.62 -22.15
C ALA A 343 12.99 8.90 -21.98
N THR A 344 13.99 9.10 -22.82
CA THR A 344 14.85 10.30 -22.82
C THR A 344 14.38 11.37 -23.81
N SER A 345 13.37 11.06 -24.62
CA SER A 345 12.87 11.93 -25.68
C SER A 345 11.40 11.69 -26.00
N ASP A 346 10.77 12.69 -26.59
CA ASP A 346 9.37 12.59 -27.03
C ASP A 346 9.13 11.50 -28.11
N PRO A 347 9.99 11.29 -29.11
CA PRO A 347 9.84 10.14 -30.01
C PRO A 347 9.95 8.78 -29.30
N GLU A 348 10.81 8.65 -28.29
CA GLU A 348 11.02 7.39 -27.58
C GLU A 348 9.81 7.02 -26.73
N ARG A 349 9.20 7.97 -25.98
CA ARG A 349 7.99 7.68 -25.20
C ARG A 349 6.79 7.24 -26.07
N GLN A 350 6.82 7.57 -27.37
CA GLN A 350 5.79 7.20 -28.34
C GLN A 350 6.01 5.82 -28.97
N ASP A 351 7.15 5.16 -28.71
CA ASP A 351 7.43 3.83 -29.24
C ASP A 351 6.36 2.83 -28.77
N PRO A 352 5.61 2.21 -29.71
CA PRO A 352 4.53 1.31 -29.34
C PRO A 352 5.00 0.00 -28.67
N SER A 353 6.29 -0.33 -28.74
CA SER A 353 6.83 -1.54 -28.11
C SER A 353 7.12 -1.34 -26.60
N ARG A 354 7.27 -0.10 -26.16
CA ARG A 354 7.58 0.20 -24.75
C ARG A 354 6.44 -0.21 -23.82
N THR A 355 6.84 -0.67 -22.65
CA THR A 355 5.90 -1.14 -21.61
C THR A 355 6.25 -0.62 -20.23
N ILE A 356 5.22 -0.32 -19.42
CA ILE A 356 5.35 0.01 -18.00
C ILE A 356 5.05 -1.18 -17.08
N THR A 357 4.39 -2.22 -17.61
CA THR A 357 3.98 -3.39 -16.83
C THR A 357 4.68 -4.68 -17.25
N GLY A 358 5.44 -4.65 -18.35
CA GLY A 358 5.92 -5.86 -18.99
C GLY A 358 4.80 -6.61 -19.72
N GLU A 359 5.17 -7.42 -20.70
CA GLU A 359 4.22 -8.14 -21.56
C GLU A 359 3.38 -9.15 -20.76
N GLU A 360 4.00 -9.90 -19.85
CA GLU A 360 3.31 -10.95 -19.10
C GLU A 360 2.22 -10.37 -18.20
N GLN A 361 2.51 -9.31 -17.45
CA GLN A 361 1.54 -8.65 -16.59
C GLN A 361 0.44 -7.95 -17.41
N GLU A 362 0.78 -7.32 -18.56
CA GLU A 362 -0.20 -6.72 -19.46
C GLU A 362 -1.21 -7.77 -19.96
N GLN A 363 -0.75 -8.93 -20.42
CA GLN A 363 -1.64 -10.03 -20.84
C GLN A 363 -2.46 -10.58 -19.68
N TRP A 364 -1.87 -10.69 -18.49
CA TRP A 364 -2.60 -11.09 -17.29
C TRP A 364 -3.71 -10.08 -16.94
N LEU A 365 -3.44 -8.78 -17.07
CA LEU A 365 -4.44 -7.71 -16.86
C LEU A 365 -5.58 -7.84 -17.88
N PHE A 366 -5.26 -7.96 -19.16
CA PHE A 366 -6.25 -8.09 -20.23
C PHE A 366 -7.16 -9.31 -20.04
N ASN A 367 -6.57 -10.47 -19.75
CA ASN A 367 -7.32 -11.68 -19.45
C ASN A 367 -8.27 -11.50 -18.25
N GLY A 368 -7.82 -10.79 -17.23
CA GLY A 368 -8.64 -10.48 -16.07
C GLY A 368 -9.81 -9.58 -16.40
N LEU A 369 -9.54 -8.45 -17.04
CA LEU A 369 -10.57 -7.50 -17.43
C LEU A 369 -11.65 -8.15 -18.33
N ALA A 370 -11.24 -8.97 -19.30
CA ALA A 370 -12.16 -9.66 -20.20
C ALA A 370 -13.04 -10.71 -19.50
N THR A 371 -12.53 -11.37 -18.45
CA THR A 371 -13.25 -12.45 -17.76
C THR A 371 -13.96 -12.00 -16.49
N SER A 372 -13.67 -10.80 -16.01
CA SER A 372 -14.25 -10.25 -14.79
C SER A 372 -15.76 -10.03 -14.91
N ARG A 373 -16.49 -10.53 -13.91
CA ARG A 373 -17.94 -10.31 -13.76
C ARG A 373 -18.28 -9.28 -12.69
N ALA A 374 -17.27 -8.67 -12.08
CA ALA A 374 -17.50 -7.63 -11.09
C ALA A 374 -18.14 -6.39 -11.71
N HIS A 375 -18.98 -5.69 -10.96
CA HIS A 375 -19.55 -4.40 -11.39
C HIS A 375 -18.43 -3.37 -11.66
N TRP A 376 -17.45 -3.27 -10.77
CA TRP A 376 -16.33 -2.32 -10.85
C TRP A 376 -15.01 -3.06 -11.09
N LYS A 377 -14.27 -2.70 -12.14
CA LYS A 377 -12.94 -3.21 -12.47
C LYS A 377 -11.92 -2.16 -12.05
N VAL A 378 -11.21 -2.43 -10.96
CA VAL A 378 -10.26 -1.50 -10.38
C VAL A 378 -8.85 -1.86 -10.83
N LEU A 379 -8.13 -0.89 -11.38
CA LEU A 379 -6.68 -0.94 -11.58
C LEU A 379 -6.07 -0.15 -10.41
N ALA A 380 -5.50 -0.86 -9.45
CA ALA A 380 -4.81 -0.25 -8.32
C ALA A 380 -3.31 -0.22 -8.66
N GLN A 381 -2.77 0.96 -8.92
CA GLN A 381 -1.44 1.14 -9.47
C GLN A 381 -0.79 2.44 -8.95
N GLN A 382 0.45 2.70 -9.29
CA GLN A 382 1.29 3.69 -8.66
C GLN A 382 1.19 5.06 -9.31
N VAL A 383 1.60 5.18 -10.58
CA VAL A 383 1.91 6.44 -11.25
C VAL A 383 0.76 6.99 -12.10
N PHE A 384 0.74 8.26 -12.43
CA PHE A 384 -0.36 8.94 -13.15
C PHE A 384 -0.67 8.26 -14.50
N PHE A 385 -1.92 7.83 -14.68
CA PHE A 385 -2.34 7.05 -15.86
C PHE A 385 -2.87 7.93 -17.01
N ALA A 386 -3.75 8.89 -16.72
CA ALA A 386 -4.31 9.78 -17.74
C ALA A 386 -3.22 10.68 -18.34
N LYS A 387 -3.47 11.24 -19.54
CA LYS A 387 -2.57 12.26 -20.10
C LYS A 387 -2.52 13.45 -19.12
N ARG A 388 -1.31 13.88 -18.79
CA ARG A 388 -1.06 15.11 -18.04
C ARG A 388 -0.09 15.96 -18.84
N GLU A 389 -0.61 16.69 -19.81
CA GLU A 389 0.18 17.61 -20.61
C GLU A 389 0.77 18.70 -19.72
N PRO A 390 2.09 18.89 -19.74
CA PRO A 390 2.73 19.94 -18.96
C PRO A 390 2.43 21.32 -19.55
N ASP A 391 2.78 22.37 -18.83
CA ASP A 391 2.76 23.75 -19.33
C ASP A 391 3.70 23.93 -20.54
N GLU A 392 3.48 25.00 -21.31
CA GLU A 392 4.27 25.29 -22.52
C GLU A 392 5.77 25.43 -22.19
N GLY A 393 6.58 24.55 -22.78
CA GLY A 393 8.03 24.51 -22.59
C GLY A 393 8.52 23.52 -21.55
N GLU A 394 7.64 22.82 -20.81
CA GLU A 394 8.00 21.72 -19.93
C GLU A 394 7.94 20.37 -20.66
N SER A 395 8.55 19.34 -20.08
CA SER A 395 8.50 17.97 -20.60
C SER A 395 7.44 17.13 -19.87
N TYR A 396 6.87 16.14 -20.56
CA TYR A 396 6.05 15.12 -19.91
C TYR A 396 6.82 14.37 -18.83
N SER A 397 6.11 13.91 -17.80
CA SER A 397 6.70 12.97 -16.83
C SER A 397 7.01 11.64 -17.51
N MET A 398 8.29 11.34 -17.68
CA MET A 398 8.74 10.09 -18.30
C MET A 398 8.62 8.90 -17.35
N ASP A 399 8.43 9.14 -16.08
CA ASP A 399 8.21 8.12 -15.06
C ASP A 399 6.76 7.64 -14.98
N ALA A 400 5.80 8.47 -15.39
CA ALA A 400 4.38 8.14 -15.45
C ALA A 400 3.99 7.43 -16.78
N TRP A 401 2.71 7.09 -16.95
CA TRP A 401 2.21 6.50 -18.20
C TRP A 401 2.36 7.40 -19.43
N ASP A 402 2.60 8.69 -19.24
CA ASP A 402 2.99 9.60 -20.33
C ASP A 402 4.36 9.26 -20.94
N GLY A 403 5.26 8.64 -20.19
CA GLY A 403 6.52 8.10 -20.70
C GLY A 403 6.38 6.77 -21.46
N TYR A 404 5.21 6.15 -21.43
CA TYR A 404 4.93 4.81 -21.97
C TYR A 404 3.63 4.80 -22.79
N LEU A 405 3.52 5.70 -23.77
CA LEU A 405 2.29 5.88 -24.55
C LEU A 405 1.80 4.60 -25.24
N GLY A 406 2.71 3.76 -25.72
CA GLY A 406 2.38 2.47 -26.32
C GLY A 406 1.58 1.59 -25.35
N SER A 407 2.06 1.45 -24.11
CA SER A 407 1.41 0.64 -23.08
C SER A 407 0.05 1.23 -22.67
N ARG A 408 -0.01 2.55 -22.37
CA ARG A 408 -1.27 3.22 -22.06
C ARG A 408 -2.33 3.04 -23.15
N ASN A 409 -1.94 3.27 -24.38
CA ASN A 409 -2.85 3.18 -25.53
C ASN A 409 -3.36 1.75 -25.75
N ARG A 410 -2.53 0.72 -25.50
CA ARG A 410 -2.97 -0.69 -25.56
C ARG A 410 -4.02 -0.98 -24.50
N VAL A 411 -3.83 -0.50 -23.24
CA VAL A 411 -4.82 -0.67 -22.16
C VAL A 411 -6.13 0.04 -22.48
N LEU A 412 -6.09 1.31 -22.90
CA LEU A 412 -7.30 2.08 -23.27
C LEU A 412 -8.02 1.45 -24.47
N LYS A 413 -7.28 1.06 -25.49
CA LYS A 413 -7.85 0.38 -26.66
C LYS A 413 -8.49 -0.96 -26.28
N PHE A 414 -7.88 -1.74 -25.40
CA PHE A 414 -8.45 -2.98 -24.89
C PHE A 414 -9.77 -2.74 -24.15
N ILE A 415 -9.80 -1.74 -23.27
CA ILE A 415 -11.01 -1.33 -22.52
C ILE A 415 -12.13 -0.97 -23.51
N GLN A 416 -11.82 -0.19 -24.56
CA GLN A 416 -12.77 0.23 -25.58
C GLN A 416 -13.27 -0.95 -26.43
N ASP A 417 -12.34 -1.72 -27.04
CA ASP A 417 -12.66 -2.80 -27.97
C ASP A 417 -13.47 -3.92 -27.30
N GLN A 418 -13.13 -4.26 -26.05
CA GLN A 418 -13.82 -5.28 -25.26
C GLN A 418 -15.04 -4.73 -24.50
N ARG A 419 -15.30 -3.42 -24.59
CA ARG A 419 -16.38 -2.73 -23.87
C ARG A 419 -16.37 -3.05 -22.37
N ILE A 420 -15.19 -2.95 -21.78
CA ILE A 420 -15.01 -3.20 -20.34
C ILE A 420 -15.84 -2.18 -19.56
N ALA A 421 -16.85 -2.66 -18.85
CA ALA A 421 -17.74 -1.79 -18.09
C ALA A 421 -17.10 -1.32 -16.77
N ASN A 422 -17.27 -0.03 -16.46
CA ASN A 422 -16.94 0.60 -15.18
C ASN A 422 -15.46 0.41 -14.75
N PRO A 423 -14.47 0.68 -15.60
CA PRO A 423 -13.08 0.67 -15.18
C PRO A 423 -12.79 1.92 -14.33
N ILE A 424 -12.08 1.69 -13.22
CA ILE A 424 -11.62 2.73 -12.29
C ILE A 424 -10.12 2.53 -12.09
N VAL A 425 -9.33 3.59 -12.25
CA VAL A 425 -7.90 3.60 -11.92
C VAL A 425 -7.72 4.31 -10.58
N LEU A 426 -6.94 3.71 -9.68
CA LEU A 426 -6.49 4.31 -8.44
C LEU A 426 -4.99 4.52 -8.52
N THR A 427 -4.54 5.72 -8.16
CA THR A 427 -3.17 6.20 -8.38
C THR A 427 -2.61 6.90 -7.14
N GLY A 428 -1.30 6.78 -6.91
CA GLY A 428 -0.52 7.46 -5.87
C GLY A 428 0.52 8.43 -6.43
N ASP A 429 1.77 8.32 -5.98
CA ASP A 429 3.01 8.93 -6.48
C ASP A 429 3.07 10.48 -6.45
N VAL A 430 2.17 11.17 -7.07
CA VAL A 430 2.28 12.61 -7.36
C VAL A 430 2.05 13.56 -6.17
N HIS A 431 1.84 13.05 -4.97
CA HIS A 431 1.67 13.81 -3.72
C HIS A 431 0.55 14.86 -3.71
N ASN A 432 -0.39 14.77 -4.67
CA ASN A 432 -1.53 15.68 -4.81
C ASN A 432 -2.78 14.88 -5.18
N ASN A 433 -3.94 15.42 -4.80
CA ASN A 433 -5.22 14.87 -5.22
C ASN A 433 -5.60 15.37 -6.60
N TRP A 434 -5.96 14.45 -7.49
CA TRP A 434 -6.54 14.76 -8.80
C TRP A 434 -7.71 13.82 -9.10
N ALA A 435 -8.59 14.25 -9.99
CA ALA A 435 -9.62 13.38 -10.58
C ALA A 435 -9.67 13.61 -12.08
N ALA A 436 -9.56 12.54 -12.87
CA ALA A 436 -9.50 12.61 -14.32
C ALA A 436 -10.48 11.64 -14.99
N GLU A 437 -10.98 12.01 -16.17
CA GLU A 437 -11.71 11.14 -17.07
C GLU A 437 -10.74 10.44 -18.02
N LEU A 438 -10.86 9.14 -18.17
CA LEU A 438 -10.06 8.36 -19.12
C LEU A 438 -10.70 8.43 -20.50
N LYS A 439 -10.03 9.08 -21.42
CA LYS A 439 -10.50 9.27 -22.79
C LYS A 439 -9.97 8.19 -23.73
N ALA A 440 -10.77 7.77 -24.70
CA ALA A 440 -10.31 6.89 -25.78
C ALA A 440 -9.18 7.54 -26.61
N ASN A 441 -9.21 8.86 -26.72
CA ASN A 441 -8.15 9.68 -27.29
C ASN A 441 -8.11 11.03 -26.56
N PHE A 442 -7.05 11.29 -25.84
CA PHE A 442 -6.88 12.52 -25.04
C PHE A 442 -6.69 13.77 -25.91
N ASP A 443 -6.22 13.63 -27.15
CA ASP A 443 -6.03 14.77 -28.07
C ASP A 443 -7.36 15.24 -28.68
N HIS A 444 -8.44 14.52 -28.45
CA HIS A 444 -9.79 14.86 -28.87
C HIS A 444 -10.71 14.99 -27.65
N PRO A 445 -10.96 16.20 -27.13
CA PRO A 445 -11.76 16.43 -25.92
C PRO A 445 -13.14 15.77 -25.93
N ASN A 446 -13.74 15.64 -27.12
CA ASN A 446 -15.05 15.00 -27.33
C ASN A 446 -14.97 13.49 -27.57
N SER A 447 -13.80 12.86 -27.44
CA SER A 447 -13.69 11.41 -27.56
C SER A 447 -14.42 10.70 -26.41
N GLU A 448 -14.78 9.45 -26.67
CA GLU A 448 -15.48 8.62 -25.68
C GLU A 448 -14.75 8.61 -24.32
N THR A 449 -15.49 8.78 -23.23
CA THR A 449 -14.99 8.55 -21.88
C THR A 449 -15.13 7.06 -21.59
N LEU A 450 -14.01 6.40 -21.30
CA LEU A 450 -13.96 4.96 -21.05
C LEU A 450 -14.10 4.63 -19.55
N GLY A 451 -13.58 5.49 -18.68
CA GLY A 451 -13.53 5.29 -17.24
C GLY A 451 -13.08 6.55 -16.52
N VAL A 452 -12.64 6.39 -15.29
CA VAL A 452 -12.11 7.50 -14.49
C VAL A 452 -10.86 7.07 -13.73
N GLU A 453 -10.02 8.04 -13.41
CA GLU A 453 -8.88 7.89 -12.53
C GLU A 453 -9.05 8.78 -11.30
N PHE A 454 -8.84 8.19 -10.12
CA PHE A 454 -8.77 8.88 -8.86
C PHE A 454 -7.33 8.82 -8.33
N ILE A 455 -6.68 9.95 -8.29
CA ILE A 455 -5.31 10.10 -7.82
C ILE A 455 -5.35 10.62 -6.38
N GLY A 456 -4.80 9.85 -5.46
CA GLY A 456 -4.69 10.20 -4.06
C GLY A 456 -3.45 11.03 -3.79
N THR A 457 -3.57 11.96 -2.85
CA THR A 457 -2.43 12.66 -2.28
C THR A 457 -1.59 11.75 -1.38
N SER A 458 -0.42 12.24 -0.97
CA SER A 458 0.42 11.58 0.03
C SER A 458 -0.17 11.65 1.45
N ILE A 459 0.24 10.71 2.29
CA ILE A 459 0.03 10.78 3.76
C ILE A 459 0.82 11.96 4.35
N THR A 460 2.10 12.11 3.95
CA THR A 460 2.99 13.15 4.49
C THR A 460 3.97 13.72 3.46
N SER A 461 4.31 12.96 2.40
CA SER A 461 5.34 13.36 1.43
C SER A 461 5.07 14.75 0.85
N GLY A 462 6.09 15.61 0.89
CA GLY A 462 5.99 17.04 0.52
C GLY A 462 5.57 17.96 1.67
N GLY A 463 5.37 17.46 2.91
CA GLY A 463 4.99 18.24 4.09
C GLY A 463 3.57 18.82 3.97
N ASP A 464 3.32 19.98 4.57
CA ASP A 464 2.02 20.66 4.45
C ASP A 464 1.75 21.07 3.00
N GLY A 465 0.59 20.72 2.50
CA GLY A 465 0.20 21.01 1.12
C GLY A 465 -0.78 22.18 0.99
N ALA A 466 -0.89 22.72 -0.22
CA ALA A 466 -1.76 23.85 -0.52
C ALA A 466 -3.20 23.42 -0.80
N ALA A 467 -4.17 24.19 -0.28
CA ALA A 467 -5.60 23.91 -0.48
C ALA A 467 -6.11 24.31 -1.88
N THR A 468 -5.34 25.12 -2.61
CA THR A 468 -5.65 25.64 -3.95
C THR A 468 -4.50 25.36 -4.91
N PRO A 469 -4.77 25.22 -6.23
CA PRO A 469 -3.72 25.08 -7.23
C PRO A 469 -2.82 26.32 -7.25
N GLY A 470 -1.52 26.11 -7.43
CA GLY A 470 -0.57 27.13 -7.84
C GLY A 470 -0.63 27.36 -9.36
N PRO A 471 0.23 28.29 -9.89
CA PRO A 471 0.24 28.60 -11.32
C PRO A 471 0.40 27.37 -12.21
N ASP A 472 1.36 26.51 -11.92
CA ASP A 472 1.67 25.30 -12.72
C ASP A 472 0.49 24.30 -12.73
N GLN A 473 -0.14 24.06 -11.57
CA GLN A 473 -1.31 23.20 -11.49
C GLN A 473 -2.53 23.80 -12.19
N GLN A 474 -2.63 25.13 -12.18
CA GLN A 474 -3.69 25.84 -12.90
C GLN A 474 -3.51 25.69 -14.41
N ALA A 475 -2.28 25.84 -14.92
CA ALA A 475 -1.94 25.63 -16.32
C ALA A 475 -2.26 24.18 -16.75
N ILE A 476 -1.85 23.17 -15.94
CA ILE A 476 -2.19 21.77 -16.20
C ILE A 476 -3.71 21.56 -16.30
N LEU A 477 -4.51 22.18 -15.43
CA LEU A 477 -5.98 22.07 -15.48
C LEU A 477 -6.57 22.71 -16.74
N GLU A 478 -5.98 23.79 -17.23
CA GLU A 478 -6.43 24.49 -18.45
C GLU A 478 -6.09 23.70 -19.71
N GLU A 479 -4.88 23.12 -19.79
CA GLU A 479 -4.42 22.31 -20.93
C GLU A 479 -5.07 20.92 -20.97
N ASN A 480 -5.54 20.39 -19.84
CA ASN A 480 -6.07 19.04 -19.73
C ASN A 480 -7.54 19.02 -19.29
N PRO A 481 -8.50 19.33 -20.18
CA PRO A 481 -9.92 19.47 -19.82
C PRO A 481 -10.57 18.18 -19.28
N HIS A 482 -9.95 17.01 -19.43
CA HIS A 482 -10.35 15.75 -18.84
C HIS A 482 -9.94 15.63 -17.37
N ILE A 483 -9.00 16.44 -16.88
CA ILE A 483 -8.67 16.57 -15.46
C ILE A 483 -9.66 17.56 -14.83
N ARG A 484 -10.43 17.09 -13.86
CA ARG A 484 -11.61 17.81 -13.33
C ARG A 484 -11.41 18.37 -11.93
N PHE A 485 -10.31 18.03 -11.26
CA PHE A 485 -10.07 18.42 -9.87
C PHE A 485 -8.58 18.38 -9.52
N PHE A 486 -8.18 19.31 -8.67
CA PHE A 486 -6.88 19.36 -7.99
C PHE A 486 -7.03 19.81 -6.54
N ASN A 487 -6.25 19.20 -5.65
CA ASN A 487 -6.01 19.70 -4.30
C ASN A 487 -4.66 19.19 -3.77
N GLY A 488 -3.83 20.05 -3.24
CA GLY A 488 -2.48 19.71 -2.77
C GLY A 488 -2.37 19.32 -1.28
N GLN A 489 -3.46 19.30 -0.51
CA GLN A 489 -3.41 18.95 0.91
C GLN A 489 -3.20 17.44 1.11
N ARG A 490 -2.55 17.06 2.22
CA ARG A 490 -2.26 15.68 2.60
C ARG A 490 -3.49 14.96 3.14
N GLY A 491 -3.49 13.63 3.06
CA GLY A 491 -4.62 12.84 3.53
C GLY A 491 -4.72 11.46 2.89
N TYR A 492 -5.94 11.03 2.59
CA TYR A 492 -6.23 9.78 1.88
C TYR A 492 -7.53 9.90 1.11
N VAL A 493 -7.80 8.94 0.25
CA VAL A 493 -9.05 8.88 -0.52
C VAL A 493 -9.93 7.76 0.01
N ARG A 494 -11.20 8.08 0.32
CA ARG A 494 -12.20 7.11 0.75
C ARG A 494 -13.17 6.81 -0.38
N CYS A 495 -13.35 5.53 -0.69
CA CYS A 495 -14.27 5.04 -1.71
C CYS A 495 -15.42 4.26 -1.08
N ARG A 496 -16.64 4.52 -1.52
CA ARG A 496 -17.85 3.78 -1.16
C ARG A 496 -18.56 3.33 -2.42
N LEU A 497 -18.70 2.01 -2.57
CA LEU A 497 -19.24 1.38 -3.75
C LEU A 497 -20.59 0.74 -3.45
N ARG A 498 -21.47 0.81 -4.45
CA ARG A 498 -22.66 0.00 -4.62
C ARG A 498 -22.68 -0.52 -6.07
N PRO A 499 -23.53 -1.49 -6.41
CA PRO A 499 -23.63 -1.96 -7.80
C PRO A 499 -23.88 -0.83 -8.80
N GLU A 500 -24.72 0.15 -8.43
CA GLU A 500 -25.12 1.25 -9.30
C GLU A 500 -24.27 2.52 -9.21
N LEU A 501 -23.44 2.66 -8.14
CA LEU A 501 -22.76 3.92 -7.84
C LEU A 501 -21.41 3.69 -7.17
N TRP A 502 -20.38 4.31 -7.70
CA TRP A 502 -19.11 4.54 -7.03
C TRP A 502 -19.05 5.98 -6.52
N ARG A 503 -18.72 6.16 -5.24
CA ARG A 503 -18.47 7.47 -4.65
C ARG A 503 -17.06 7.54 -4.09
N THR A 504 -16.35 8.63 -4.44
CA THR A 504 -15.00 8.95 -3.96
C THR A 504 -15.04 10.24 -3.14
N ASP A 505 -14.49 10.22 -1.93
CA ASP A 505 -14.35 11.36 -1.05
C ASP A 505 -12.84 11.63 -0.80
N TYR A 506 -12.34 12.78 -1.20
CA TYR A 506 -10.98 13.23 -0.88
C TYR A 506 -10.93 13.76 0.55
N ARG A 507 -10.32 12.97 1.43
CA ARG A 507 -10.23 13.22 2.88
C ARG A 507 -8.90 13.91 3.16
N VAL A 508 -8.92 15.18 3.57
CA VAL A 508 -7.70 15.98 3.67
C VAL A 508 -7.51 16.58 5.07
N LEU A 509 -6.25 16.82 5.40
CA LEU A 509 -5.77 17.46 6.62
C LEU A 509 -5.29 18.87 6.31
N PRO A 510 -5.52 19.86 7.17
CA PRO A 510 -4.99 21.22 6.98
C PRO A 510 -3.47 21.29 7.16
N TYR A 511 -2.87 20.35 7.91
CA TYR A 511 -1.43 20.26 8.17
C TYR A 511 -1.04 18.84 8.59
N VAL A 512 0.24 18.49 8.41
CA VAL A 512 0.86 17.22 8.86
C VAL A 512 2.10 17.44 9.74
N LYS A 513 2.58 18.66 9.85
CA LYS A 513 3.78 19.02 10.64
C LYS A 513 3.57 18.91 12.14
N GLU A 514 2.35 18.85 12.61
CA GLU A 514 1.96 18.65 13.99
C GLU A 514 0.95 17.50 14.09
N PRO A 515 0.97 16.71 15.18
CA PRO A 515 0.00 15.63 15.36
C PRO A 515 -1.40 16.17 15.65
N GLY A 516 -2.43 15.36 15.38
CA GLY A 516 -3.80 15.63 15.82
C GLY A 516 -4.63 16.52 14.89
N ALA A 517 -4.18 16.80 13.68
CA ALA A 517 -4.93 17.57 12.69
C ALA A 517 -6.37 17.03 12.49
N PRO A 518 -7.39 17.90 12.35
CA PRO A 518 -8.73 17.48 11.97
C PRO A 518 -8.74 17.00 10.51
N ILE A 519 -9.68 16.11 10.17
CA ILE A 519 -9.89 15.64 8.81
C ILE A 519 -11.24 16.13 8.28
N TYR A 520 -11.29 16.51 7.00
CA TYR A 520 -12.53 16.88 6.34
C TYR A 520 -12.57 16.38 4.89
N THR A 521 -13.76 16.34 4.28
CA THR A 521 -13.90 16.02 2.87
C THR A 521 -13.75 17.30 2.04
N LYS A 522 -12.69 17.38 1.23
CA LYS A 522 -12.44 18.52 0.34
C LYS A 522 -13.36 18.48 -0.88
N ALA A 523 -13.47 17.32 -1.50
CA ALA A 523 -14.35 17.09 -2.65
C ALA A 523 -14.91 15.68 -2.62
N SER A 524 -16.08 15.51 -3.24
CA SER A 524 -16.70 14.22 -3.48
C SER A 524 -17.11 14.10 -4.94
N PHE A 525 -16.79 12.96 -5.53
CA PHE A 525 -17.20 12.60 -6.88
C PHE A 525 -18.03 11.33 -6.88
N ALA A 526 -18.87 11.18 -7.90
CA ALA A 526 -19.57 9.95 -8.17
C ALA A 526 -19.37 9.49 -9.62
N VAL A 527 -19.45 8.17 -9.82
CA VAL A 527 -19.52 7.52 -11.12
C VAL A 527 -20.70 6.57 -11.11
N GLU A 528 -21.63 6.74 -12.05
CA GLU A 528 -22.76 5.83 -12.23
C GLU A 528 -22.35 4.60 -13.04
N ALA A 529 -22.80 3.42 -12.63
CA ALA A 529 -22.54 2.20 -13.38
C ALA A 529 -23.11 2.28 -14.82
N GLY A 530 -22.30 1.93 -15.81
CA GLY A 530 -22.66 2.02 -17.23
C GLY A 530 -22.65 3.44 -17.82
N ARG A 531 -22.27 4.44 -17.04
CA ARG A 531 -22.15 5.85 -17.49
C ARG A 531 -20.79 6.41 -17.05
N PRO A 532 -19.72 6.10 -17.77
CA PRO A 532 -18.38 6.56 -17.41
C PRO A 532 -18.31 8.09 -17.44
N GLY A 533 -17.62 8.67 -16.46
CA GLY A 533 -17.44 10.11 -16.31
C GLY A 533 -17.65 10.56 -14.87
N LEU A 534 -17.02 11.67 -14.53
CA LEU A 534 -17.02 12.24 -13.19
C LEU A 534 -18.25 13.14 -12.96
N GLN A 535 -19.01 12.86 -11.91
CA GLN A 535 -20.06 13.73 -11.41
C GLN A 535 -19.61 14.36 -10.10
N VAL A 536 -19.59 15.69 -10.03
CA VAL A 536 -19.29 16.42 -8.79
C VAL A 536 -20.48 16.30 -7.85
N VAL A 537 -20.27 15.68 -6.70
CA VAL A 537 -21.30 15.58 -5.64
C VAL A 537 -21.23 16.77 -4.70
N SER A 538 -20.01 17.13 -4.28
CA SER A 538 -19.75 18.28 -3.43
C SER A 538 -18.30 18.71 -3.55
N GLU A 539 -18.07 19.99 -3.41
CA GLU A 539 -16.75 20.56 -3.22
C GLU A 539 -16.82 21.59 -2.10
N THR A 540 -15.96 21.42 -1.08
CA THR A 540 -15.91 22.33 0.06
C THR A 540 -14.97 23.48 -0.28
N ALA A 541 -15.50 24.69 -0.34
CA ALA A 541 -14.69 25.88 -0.43
C ALA A 541 -13.65 25.89 0.71
N VAL A 542 -12.46 26.47 0.43
CA VAL A 542 -11.44 26.64 1.48
C VAL A 542 -12.08 27.40 2.64
N PRO A 543 -12.12 26.86 3.87
CA PRO A 543 -12.68 27.59 4.99
C PRO A 543 -11.90 28.89 5.13
N SER A 544 -12.58 30.02 5.03
CA SER A 544 -11.97 31.31 5.37
C SER A 544 -11.58 31.24 6.85
N ARG A 545 -10.28 31.02 7.11
CA ARG A 545 -9.66 30.81 8.42
C ARG A 545 -10.46 29.87 9.33
N ALA A 546 -9.87 28.74 9.58
CA ALA A 546 -10.30 27.62 10.42
C ALA A 546 -10.68 27.95 11.89
N SER A 547 -11.37 29.05 12.17
CA SER A 547 -11.65 29.48 13.54
C SER A 547 -12.93 28.88 14.15
N SER A 548 -13.90 28.41 13.39
CA SER A 548 -15.17 27.95 14.01
C SER A 548 -15.31 26.43 14.15
N LEU A 549 -14.69 25.63 13.27
CA LEU A 549 -14.74 24.17 13.38
C LEU A 549 -13.63 23.62 14.28
N ILE A 550 -12.44 24.24 14.26
CA ILE A 550 -11.33 23.93 15.16
C ILE A 550 -11.72 24.23 16.62
N GLU A 551 -12.46 25.30 16.89
CA GLU A 551 -12.96 25.59 18.24
C GLU A 551 -14.01 24.59 18.72
N SER A 552 -14.87 24.06 17.88
CA SER A 552 -15.90 23.10 18.30
C SER A 552 -15.31 21.72 18.59
N ASP A 553 -14.39 21.23 17.78
CA ASP A 553 -13.75 19.93 18.00
C ASP A 553 -12.67 19.97 19.08
N ALA A 554 -11.88 21.04 19.18
CA ALA A 554 -10.95 21.24 20.28
C ALA A 554 -11.67 21.41 21.64
N LYS A 555 -12.85 22.06 21.66
CA LYS A 555 -13.70 22.11 22.87
C LYS A 555 -14.28 20.73 23.23
N ARG A 556 -14.62 19.91 22.24
CA ARG A 556 -15.16 18.57 22.47
C ARG A 556 -14.08 17.61 22.97
N ILE A 557 -12.86 17.69 22.43
CA ILE A 557 -11.69 16.90 22.85
C ILE A 557 -11.28 17.28 24.28
N ARG A 558 -11.14 18.58 24.59
CA ARG A 558 -10.82 19.05 25.96
C ARG A 558 -11.91 18.71 26.97
N ALA A 559 -13.18 18.69 26.56
CA ALA A 559 -14.29 18.28 27.42
C ALA A 559 -14.25 16.77 27.71
N GLN A 560 -13.79 15.97 26.76
CA GLN A 560 -13.65 14.52 26.89
C GLN A 560 -12.44 14.14 27.74
N GLU A 561 -11.29 14.79 27.54
CA GLU A 561 -10.10 14.65 28.38
C GLU A 561 -10.35 15.05 29.83
N SER A 562 -11.04 16.18 30.07
CA SER A 562 -11.41 16.61 31.43
C SER A 562 -12.47 15.71 32.10
N ALA A 563 -13.27 14.99 31.33
CA ALA A 563 -14.21 13.99 31.84
C ALA A 563 -13.50 12.68 32.22
N ASP A 564 -12.48 12.29 31.47
CA ASP A 564 -11.66 11.10 31.74
C ASP A 564 -10.68 11.33 32.91
N GLU A 565 -10.12 12.53 33.04
CA GLU A 565 -9.35 12.90 34.23
C GLU A 565 -10.17 12.89 35.53
N ARG A 566 -11.41 13.39 35.48
CA ARG A 566 -12.34 13.31 36.63
C ARG A 566 -12.73 11.87 37.00
N ARG A 567 -12.82 10.98 36.01
CA ARG A 567 -13.06 9.55 36.24
C ARG A 567 -11.85 8.82 36.79
N ARG A 568 -10.62 9.26 36.49
CA ARG A 568 -9.37 8.72 37.07
C ARG A 568 -9.06 9.27 38.46
N GLY A 569 -9.41 10.54 38.71
CA GLY A 569 -9.17 11.18 40.03
C GLY A 569 -10.17 10.79 41.13
N GLY A 570 -11.30 10.17 40.82
CA GLY A 570 -12.32 9.71 41.76
C GLY A 570 -12.15 8.29 42.31
N ARG A 571 -10.98 7.65 42.07
CA ARG A 571 -10.62 6.33 42.61
C ARG A 571 -9.29 6.41 43.40
N ARG A 572 -9.26 7.25 44.38
CA ARG A 572 -8.27 7.19 45.49
C ARG A 572 -8.98 7.11 46.80
#